data_519450a2aa0a0cc275b3b6b9f0ba5cbf
#
_entry.id   519450a2aa0a0cc275b3b6b9f0ba5cbf
#
_cell.length_a   1.000
_cell.length_b   1.000
_cell.length_c   1.000
_cell.angle_alpha   90.00
_cell.angle_beta   90.00
_cell.angle_gamma   90.00
#
_symmetry.space_group_name_H-M   'P 1'
#
loop_
_entity.id
_entity.type
_entity.pdbx_description
1 polymer ?
#
loop_
_entity_poly.entity_id
_entity_poly.type
_entity_poly.pdbx_seq_one_letter_code
_entity_poly.pdbx_strand_id
1 'polypeptide(L)'
;MEKNWWKEAVAYQVYPRSFNDSNNDGIGDLPGMVEKLDYLKDLGIDVIWLSPMYKSPNDDNGYDISDYQDIMEEFGTMEDFNHLLSETHKRGMKLILDLVVNHTSDEHPWFIESRSSKDNPKRDWYIWADPKSDGSEPNNWESIFNGSTWEYDDTTKQYYFHLFSKKQPDLNWSNPDVREAVFKMMNWWFEKGIDGFRVDAITHIKKTFEAGDLPVPKGKQYAPAFDVDMNQPGIQDWLQEMKDKSLSHYDIMTVGEANGVNPDNAKEWVGEKEGKFNMIFQFEHLGLWSTGDSKFDVLSYKNVLNRWQKQLEGIGWNALFIENHDQPRRVSTWGDDTKYWFESATSHAVVYFLQQGTPFIYQGQEIGMTNYPFESIETFNDVAVKTEYQIVKSQGGDVNQLLDKYKMENRDNSRTPMQWTNEVNGGFTEGTPWFPVNPNYKTINVAQQSEDSDSVLNFYKRLIKLKKSDDIYTCLLYTSDAADDLLC
;
A
#
# COMPACT_ATOMS: atom_id res chain seq x y z
N MET A 1 14.56 -17.70 21.92
CA MET A 1 14.27 -17.13 20.58
C MET A 1 14.99 -15.79 20.49
N GLU A 2 15.74 -15.55 19.43
CA GLU A 2 16.22 -14.21 19.17
C GLU A 2 15.00 -13.30 19.01
N LYS A 3 14.98 -12.19 19.78
CA LYS A 3 13.89 -11.22 19.68
C LYS A 3 13.95 -10.59 18.27
N ASN A 4 12.98 -10.89 17.44
CA ASN A 4 12.86 -10.25 16.12
C ASN A 4 12.47 -8.79 16.32
N TRP A 5 13.38 -7.86 16.03
CA TRP A 5 13.22 -6.42 16.26
C TRP A 5 11.92 -5.84 15.68
N TRP A 6 11.44 -6.39 14.58
CA TRP A 6 10.21 -5.93 13.91
C TRP A 6 8.92 -6.27 14.68
N LYS A 7 8.94 -7.24 15.62
CA LYS A 7 7.79 -7.55 16.49
C LYS A 7 7.52 -6.45 17.51
N GLU A 8 8.55 -5.76 17.97
CA GLU A 8 8.45 -4.68 18.96
C GLU A 8 8.36 -3.29 18.31
N ALA A 9 8.49 -3.22 16.98
CA ALA A 9 8.52 -1.98 16.24
C ALA A 9 7.13 -1.36 16.05
N VAL A 10 7.12 -0.03 15.90
CA VAL A 10 6.00 0.74 15.37
C VAL A 10 6.42 1.32 14.04
N ALA A 11 5.67 1.03 12.99
CA ALA A 11 5.93 1.49 11.64
C ALA A 11 5.08 2.70 11.27
N TYR A 12 5.61 3.56 10.42
CA TYR A 12 4.93 4.74 9.89
C TYR A 12 5.09 4.77 8.37
N GLN A 13 3.97 4.81 7.66
CA GLN A 13 3.98 4.93 6.21
C GLN A 13 4.06 6.38 5.79
N VAL A 14 5.06 6.70 4.96
CA VAL A 14 5.21 7.98 4.28
C VAL A 14 4.83 7.82 2.81
N TYR A 15 3.89 8.67 2.36
CA TYR A 15 3.55 8.90 0.97
C TYR A 15 4.35 10.15 0.52
N PRO A 16 5.52 9.99 -0.14
CA PRO A 16 6.52 11.05 -0.24
C PRO A 16 5.98 12.32 -0.89
N ARG A 17 5.23 12.18 -1.98
CA ARG A 17 4.63 13.28 -2.76
C ARG A 17 3.80 14.27 -1.92
N SER A 18 3.23 13.80 -0.81
CA SER A 18 2.35 14.56 0.08
C SER A 18 2.89 14.74 1.50
N PHE A 19 4.16 14.45 1.76
CA PHE A 19 4.69 14.50 3.11
C PHE A 19 5.27 15.89 3.49
N ASN A 20 6.32 16.33 2.80
CA ASN A 20 6.93 17.66 3.00
C ASN A 20 7.71 18.07 1.76
N ASP A 21 7.47 19.25 1.26
CA ASP A 21 8.14 19.85 0.10
C ASP A 21 9.25 20.80 0.57
N SER A 22 10.50 20.48 0.26
CA SER A 22 11.67 21.26 0.67
C SER A 22 12.08 22.35 -0.33
N ASN A 23 11.67 22.20 -1.60
CA ASN A 23 12.11 23.05 -2.70
C ASN A 23 11.04 24.02 -3.23
N ASN A 24 9.81 23.92 -2.70
CA ASN A 24 8.64 24.73 -3.03
C ASN A 24 8.10 24.56 -4.48
N ASP A 25 8.30 23.37 -5.06
CA ASP A 25 7.71 23.04 -6.36
C ASP A 25 6.26 22.48 -6.23
N GLY A 26 5.80 22.29 -5.02
CA GLY A 26 4.46 21.78 -4.70
C GLY A 26 4.40 20.28 -4.48
N ILE A 27 5.52 19.59 -4.57
CA ILE A 27 5.63 18.12 -4.46
C ILE A 27 6.56 17.80 -3.30
N GLY A 28 6.12 16.92 -2.40
CA GLY A 28 6.98 16.42 -1.32
C GLY A 28 8.16 15.62 -1.86
N ASP A 29 9.30 15.72 -1.18
CA ASP A 29 10.57 15.17 -1.65
C ASP A 29 11.39 14.50 -0.55
N LEU A 30 12.48 13.81 -0.91
CA LEU A 30 13.35 13.10 0.03
C LEU A 30 14.07 14.04 0.99
N PRO A 31 14.61 15.20 0.56
CA PRO A 31 15.14 16.20 1.49
C PRO A 31 14.09 16.70 2.48
N GLY A 32 12.86 16.94 2.04
CA GLY A 32 11.74 17.30 2.91
C GLY A 32 11.40 16.21 3.94
N MET A 33 11.55 14.95 3.58
CA MET A 33 11.44 13.86 4.55
C MET A 33 12.53 13.93 5.63
N VAL A 34 13.78 14.25 5.23
CA VAL A 34 14.89 14.38 6.19
C VAL A 34 14.58 15.45 7.23
N GLU A 35 13.96 16.57 6.84
CA GLU A 35 13.55 17.64 7.76
C GLU A 35 12.52 17.19 8.82
N LYS A 36 11.77 16.14 8.54
CA LYS A 36 10.71 15.62 9.43
C LYS A 36 11.10 14.34 10.19
N LEU A 37 12.33 13.85 10.06
CA LEU A 37 12.77 12.64 10.77
C LEU A 37 12.75 12.80 12.28
N ASP A 38 13.06 13.99 12.80
CA ASP A 38 13.01 14.25 14.25
C ASP A 38 11.58 14.22 14.79
N TYR A 39 10.59 14.67 14.00
CA TYR A 39 9.17 14.51 14.31
C TYR A 39 8.78 13.03 14.42
N LEU A 40 9.15 12.21 13.45
CA LEU A 40 8.87 10.78 13.47
C LEU A 40 9.54 10.08 14.65
N LYS A 41 10.78 10.45 14.97
CA LYS A 41 11.48 9.95 16.15
C LYS A 41 10.80 10.33 17.45
N ASP A 42 10.37 11.59 17.58
CA ASP A 42 9.66 12.10 18.76
C ASP A 42 8.25 11.49 18.92
N LEU A 43 7.59 11.17 17.81
CA LEU A 43 6.35 10.40 17.80
C LEU A 43 6.56 8.97 18.35
N GLY A 44 7.78 8.44 18.25
CA GLY A 44 8.15 7.11 18.74
C GLY A 44 8.23 6.04 17.65
N ILE A 45 8.42 6.43 16.39
CA ILE A 45 8.51 5.51 15.26
C ILE A 45 9.86 4.78 15.24
N ASP A 46 9.83 3.52 14.87
CA ASP A 46 11.02 2.66 14.69
C ASP A 46 11.29 2.35 13.22
N VAL A 47 10.25 2.26 12.39
CA VAL A 47 10.35 1.89 10.98
C VAL A 47 9.58 2.89 10.13
N ILE A 48 10.22 3.39 9.10
CA ILE A 48 9.57 4.18 8.06
C ILE A 48 9.34 3.26 6.85
N TRP A 49 8.08 3.09 6.45
CA TRP A 49 7.73 2.53 5.16
C TRP A 49 7.55 3.67 4.16
N LEU A 50 8.43 3.72 3.16
CA LEU A 50 8.39 4.70 2.10
C LEU A 50 7.64 4.12 0.90
N SER A 51 6.50 4.72 0.53
CA SER A 51 5.79 4.42 -0.73
C SER A 51 6.68 4.70 -1.93
N PRO A 52 6.38 4.19 -3.15
CA PRO A 52 7.33 4.21 -4.26
C PRO A 52 7.93 5.59 -4.54
N MET A 53 9.24 5.64 -4.60
CA MET A 53 10.03 6.82 -4.91
C MET A 53 10.87 6.64 -6.18
N TYR A 54 10.72 5.48 -6.82
CA TYR A 54 11.47 5.11 -8.01
C TYR A 54 11.05 5.93 -9.22
N LYS A 55 11.90 5.95 -10.24
CA LYS A 55 11.56 6.60 -11.51
C LYS A 55 10.28 6.03 -12.10
N SER A 56 9.34 6.92 -12.41
CA SER A 56 7.99 6.57 -12.87
C SER A 56 7.41 7.70 -13.71
N PRO A 57 6.63 7.40 -14.76
CA PRO A 57 5.84 8.41 -15.48
C PRO A 57 4.59 8.87 -14.71
N ASN A 58 4.31 8.33 -13.50
CA ASN A 58 3.22 8.74 -12.62
C ASN A 58 1.80 8.51 -13.14
N ASP A 59 1.55 7.47 -13.92
CA ASP A 59 0.19 7.09 -14.29
C ASP A 59 -0.62 6.66 -13.05
N ASP A 60 0.02 5.89 -12.16
CA ASP A 60 -0.52 5.44 -10.88
C ASP A 60 0.34 5.89 -9.70
N ASN A 61 0.70 7.18 -9.68
CA ASN A 61 1.38 7.83 -8.55
C ASN A 61 2.61 7.07 -8.02
N GLY A 62 3.47 6.60 -8.94
CA GLY A 62 4.72 5.93 -8.63
C GLY A 62 4.67 4.41 -8.65
N TYR A 63 3.48 3.80 -8.66
CA TYR A 63 3.33 2.34 -8.78
C TYR A 63 3.53 1.81 -10.20
N ASP A 64 3.68 2.67 -11.20
CA ASP A 64 4.10 2.38 -12.57
C ASP A 64 5.60 2.66 -12.72
N ILE A 65 6.46 1.74 -12.27
CA ILE A 65 7.90 1.93 -12.17
C ILE A 65 8.59 1.74 -13.53
N SER A 66 9.33 2.76 -13.98
CA SER A 66 10.13 2.72 -15.21
C SER A 66 11.62 2.41 -14.97
N ASP A 67 12.14 2.63 -13.76
CA ASP A 67 13.46 2.19 -13.33
C ASP A 67 13.48 1.94 -11.82
N TYR A 68 13.72 0.70 -11.42
CA TYR A 68 13.76 0.29 -10.01
C TYR A 68 15.00 0.75 -9.25
N GLN A 69 16.04 1.18 -9.95
CA GLN A 69 17.35 1.49 -9.37
C GLN A 69 17.72 2.98 -9.51
N ASP A 70 16.73 3.81 -9.85
CA ASP A 70 16.87 5.26 -9.91
C ASP A 70 15.70 5.94 -9.17
N ILE A 71 15.92 7.18 -8.74
CA ILE A 71 14.95 7.99 -8.02
C ILE A 71 14.20 8.89 -9.02
N MET A 72 12.89 9.09 -8.78
CA MET A 72 12.08 10.03 -9.54
C MET A 72 12.65 11.45 -9.34
N GLU A 73 12.83 12.20 -10.43
CA GLU A 73 13.44 13.54 -10.40
C GLU A 73 12.71 14.50 -9.45
N GLU A 74 11.39 14.40 -9.36
CA GLU A 74 10.57 15.23 -8.45
C GLU A 74 10.87 14.94 -6.97
N PHE A 75 11.36 13.76 -6.63
CA PHE A 75 11.69 13.39 -5.24
C PHE A 75 13.16 13.64 -4.89
N GLY A 76 14.00 13.91 -5.87
CA GLY A 76 15.43 14.14 -5.70
C GLY A 76 16.31 13.15 -6.45
N THR A 77 17.43 12.83 -5.86
CA THR A 77 18.49 12.01 -6.45
C THR A 77 18.80 10.77 -5.61
N MET A 78 19.61 9.86 -6.15
CA MET A 78 20.16 8.73 -5.39
C MET A 78 21.03 9.20 -4.20
N GLU A 79 21.66 10.37 -4.28
CA GLU A 79 22.40 10.96 -3.17
C GLU A 79 21.47 11.41 -2.05
N ASP A 80 20.33 12.02 -2.39
CA ASP A 80 19.29 12.39 -1.43
C ASP A 80 18.71 11.15 -0.74
N PHE A 81 18.49 10.06 -1.48
CA PHE A 81 18.09 8.79 -0.89
C PHE A 81 19.14 8.24 0.08
N ASN A 82 20.41 8.20 -0.31
CA ASN A 82 21.48 7.75 0.56
C ASN A 82 21.58 8.62 1.83
N HIS A 83 21.34 9.91 1.70
CA HIS A 83 21.28 10.85 2.82
C HIS A 83 20.10 10.54 3.74
N LEU A 84 18.90 10.37 3.20
CA LEU A 84 17.71 9.98 3.96
C LEU A 84 17.94 8.68 4.73
N LEU A 85 18.48 7.63 4.09
CA LEU A 85 18.78 6.35 4.72
C LEU A 85 19.76 6.52 5.90
N SER A 86 20.85 7.25 5.66
CA SER A 86 21.86 7.55 6.69
C SER A 86 21.27 8.31 7.88
N GLU A 87 20.45 9.35 7.62
CA GLU A 87 19.85 10.17 8.67
C GLU A 87 18.79 9.41 9.44
N THR A 88 18.06 8.49 8.80
CA THR A 88 17.12 7.55 9.44
C THR A 88 17.87 6.64 10.40
N HIS A 89 18.94 6.00 9.96
CA HIS A 89 19.75 5.10 10.78
C HIS A 89 20.45 5.83 11.94
N LYS A 90 20.95 7.05 11.75
CA LYS A 90 21.55 7.86 12.83
C LYS A 90 20.59 8.13 13.99
N ARG A 91 19.29 8.18 13.70
CA ARG A 91 18.23 8.32 14.71
C ARG A 91 17.78 7.00 15.33
N GLY A 92 18.42 5.88 14.94
CA GLY A 92 18.04 4.53 15.38
C GLY A 92 16.69 4.10 14.84
N MET A 93 16.27 4.63 13.71
CA MET A 93 15.11 4.17 12.95
C MET A 93 15.56 3.34 11.76
N LYS A 94 14.64 2.61 11.16
CA LYS A 94 14.83 1.74 10.01
C LYS A 94 14.00 2.23 8.83
N LEU A 95 14.45 1.90 7.61
CA LEU A 95 13.78 2.30 6.37
C LEU A 95 13.47 1.08 5.52
N ILE A 96 12.19 0.82 5.28
CA ILE A 96 11.72 -0.18 4.31
C ILE A 96 11.11 0.51 3.09
N LEU A 97 11.31 -0.09 1.93
CA LEU A 97 10.82 0.43 0.65
C LEU A 97 9.61 -0.35 0.17
N ASP A 98 8.90 0.21 -0.81
CA ASP A 98 7.82 -0.46 -1.51
C ASP A 98 8.37 -1.27 -2.69
N LEU A 99 8.08 -2.55 -2.77
CA LEU A 99 8.53 -3.45 -3.84
C LEU A 99 7.35 -3.78 -4.74
N VAL A 100 7.29 -3.15 -5.90
CA VAL A 100 6.22 -3.34 -6.90
C VAL A 100 6.71 -4.27 -7.98
N VAL A 101 6.34 -5.54 -7.94
CA VAL A 101 6.89 -6.57 -8.84
C VAL A 101 5.82 -7.42 -9.53
N ASN A 102 4.53 -7.10 -9.37
CA ASN A 102 3.50 -7.69 -10.21
C ASN A 102 3.58 -7.17 -11.65
N HIS A 103 3.93 -5.91 -11.82
CA HIS A 103 3.97 -5.18 -13.09
C HIS A 103 5.11 -4.17 -13.13
N THR A 104 5.35 -3.57 -14.27
CA THR A 104 6.21 -2.38 -14.44
C THR A 104 5.43 -1.29 -15.16
N SER A 105 6.03 -0.09 -15.31
CA SER A 105 5.55 0.87 -16.30
C SER A 105 5.68 0.31 -17.72
N ASP A 106 4.81 0.74 -18.63
CA ASP A 106 4.97 0.51 -20.09
C ASP A 106 6.18 1.28 -20.66
N GLU A 107 6.77 2.18 -19.88
CA GLU A 107 8.01 2.90 -20.21
C GLU A 107 9.26 2.21 -19.63
N HIS A 108 9.11 1.10 -18.91
CA HIS A 108 10.26 0.32 -18.42
C HIS A 108 11.04 -0.29 -19.59
N PRO A 109 12.39 -0.26 -19.60
CA PRO A 109 13.21 -0.82 -20.69
C PRO A 109 12.87 -2.28 -21.02
N TRP A 110 12.51 -3.10 -20.03
CA TRP A 110 12.10 -4.49 -20.25
C TRP A 110 10.84 -4.58 -21.11
N PHE A 111 9.84 -3.72 -20.88
CA PHE A 111 8.62 -3.72 -21.67
C PHE A 111 8.85 -3.13 -23.05
N ILE A 112 9.62 -2.06 -23.18
CA ILE A 112 9.98 -1.47 -24.47
C ILE A 112 10.67 -2.52 -25.37
N GLU A 113 11.60 -3.30 -24.83
CA GLU A 113 12.22 -4.41 -25.53
C GLU A 113 11.19 -5.50 -25.87
N SER A 114 10.38 -5.95 -24.90
CA SER A 114 9.37 -6.99 -25.05
C SER A 114 8.38 -6.69 -26.18
N ARG A 115 7.89 -5.44 -26.26
CA ARG A 115 6.93 -5.03 -27.30
C ARG A 115 7.54 -4.74 -28.66
N SER A 116 8.86 -4.64 -28.77
CA SER A 116 9.54 -4.26 -30.02
C SER A 116 9.40 -5.30 -31.13
N SER A 117 9.32 -6.60 -30.78
CA SER A 117 9.18 -7.72 -31.70
C SER A 117 8.72 -8.98 -30.98
N LYS A 118 7.97 -9.86 -31.68
CA LYS A 118 7.62 -11.20 -31.19
C LYS A 118 8.85 -12.09 -30.93
N ASP A 119 9.96 -11.83 -31.59
CA ASP A 119 11.21 -12.59 -31.51
C ASP A 119 12.23 -11.96 -30.54
N ASN A 120 11.86 -10.88 -29.83
CA ASN A 120 12.76 -10.25 -28.88
C ASN A 120 13.02 -11.20 -27.70
N PRO A 121 14.27 -11.33 -27.19
CA PRO A 121 14.61 -12.18 -26.04
C PRO A 121 13.80 -11.91 -24.78
N LYS A 122 13.30 -10.67 -24.61
CA LYS A 122 12.44 -10.30 -23.48
C LYS A 122 10.94 -10.42 -23.80
N ARG A 123 10.54 -11.01 -24.95
CA ARG A 123 9.11 -11.12 -25.28
C ARG A 123 8.33 -11.75 -24.14
N ASP A 124 8.78 -12.87 -23.64
CA ASP A 124 8.13 -13.64 -22.58
C ASP A 124 8.39 -13.09 -21.15
N TRP A 125 8.98 -11.90 -21.04
CA TRP A 125 9.08 -11.21 -19.74
C TRP A 125 7.75 -10.61 -19.30
N TYR A 126 6.84 -10.42 -20.26
CA TYR A 126 5.47 -9.96 -20.06
C TYR A 126 4.49 -10.96 -20.66
N ILE A 127 3.22 -10.79 -20.33
CA ILE A 127 2.16 -11.73 -20.72
C ILE A 127 1.52 -11.21 -22.00
N TRP A 128 1.68 -11.97 -23.08
CA TRP A 128 1.16 -11.66 -24.41
C TRP A 128 0.24 -12.75 -24.92
N ALA A 129 -0.81 -12.38 -25.66
CA ALA A 129 -1.70 -13.32 -26.32
C ALA A 129 -2.17 -12.82 -27.68
N ASP A 130 -2.44 -13.75 -28.60
CA ASP A 130 -3.05 -13.42 -29.87
C ASP A 130 -4.53 -13.04 -29.68
N PRO A 131 -5.08 -12.15 -30.57
CA PRO A 131 -6.52 -11.89 -30.61
C PRO A 131 -7.31 -13.19 -30.82
N LYS A 132 -8.56 -13.24 -30.35
CA LYS A 132 -9.51 -14.26 -30.78
C LYS A 132 -9.72 -14.19 -32.31
N SER A 133 -10.35 -15.20 -32.89
CA SER A 133 -10.58 -15.29 -34.36
C SER A 133 -11.39 -14.14 -34.94
N ASP A 134 -12.17 -13.45 -34.10
CA ASP A 134 -12.94 -12.25 -34.43
C ASP A 134 -12.19 -10.94 -34.17
N GLY A 135 -10.94 -11.02 -33.70
CA GLY A 135 -10.09 -9.88 -33.36
C GLY A 135 -10.28 -9.35 -31.94
N SER A 136 -11.19 -9.92 -31.16
CA SER A 136 -11.43 -9.50 -29.79
C SER A 136 -10.33 -9.95 -28.82
N GLU A 137 -10.44 -9.45 -27.57
CA GLU A 137 -9.53 -9.71 -26.46
C GLU A 137 -9.42 -11.20 -26.11
N PRO A 138 -8.28 -11.67 -25.60
CA PRO A 138 -8.04 -13.09 -25.27
C PRO A 138 -9.04 -13.68 -24.27
N ASN A 139 -9.48 -12.89 -23.31
CA ASN A 139 -10.58 -13.19 -22.39
C ASN A 139 -11.30 -11.91 -21.96
N ASN A 140 -12.33 -12.03 -21.11
CA ASN A 140 -13.21 -10.94 -20.71
C ASN A 140 -12.97 -10.47 -19.28
N TRP A 141 -11.77 -10.57 -18.75
CA TRP A 141 -11.46 -10.21 -17.36
C TRP A 141 -11.46 -8.70 -17.14
N GLU A 142 -11.95 -8.29 -15.97
CA GLU A 142 -11.99 -6.89 -15.56
C GLU A 142 -10.70 -6.47 -14.84
N SER A 143 -10.12 -5.36 -15.26
CA SER A 143 -9.01 -4.70 -14.56
C SER A 143 -9.46 -4.17 -13.19
N ILE A 144 -8.54 -4.15 -12.22
CA ILE A 144 -8.76 -3.54 -10.89
C ILE A 144 -9.14 -2.05 -11.03
N PHE A 145 -8.64 -1.38 -12.07
CA PHE A 145 -8.99 0.02 -12.38
C PHE A 145 -10.10 0.17 -13.41
N ASN A 146 -10.98 -0.82 -13.50
CA ASN A 146 -12.09 -0.93 -14.45
C ASN A 146 -11.64 -1.13 -15.91
N GLY A 147 -12.55 -1.61 -16.73
CA GLY A 147 -12.28 -1.92 -18.14
C GLY A 147 -11.61 -3.28 -18.35
N SER A 148 -11.04 -3.48 -19.53
CA SER A 148 -10.34 -4.72 -19.89
C SER A 148 -9.01 -4.89 -19.16
N THR A 149 -8.59 -6.14 -18.95
CA THR A 149 -7.21 -6.49 -18.56
C THR A 149 -6.26 -6.64 -19.76
N TRP A 150 -6.73 -6.37 -20.98
CA TRP A 150 -5.95 -6.55 -22.20
C TRP A 150 -5.90 -5.27 -23.03
N GLU A 151 -4.70 -4.86 -23.44
CA GLU A 151 -4.49 -3.73 -24.34
C GLU A 151 -3.81 -4.22 -25.64
N TYR A 152 -4.37 -3.78 -26.79
CA TYR A 152 -3.86 -4.18 -28.10
C TYR A 152 -2.59 -3.42 -28.47
N ASP A 153 -1.55 -4.15 -28.89
CA ASP A 153 -0.31 -3.56 -29.39
C ASP A 153 -0.26 -3.61 -30.93
N ASP A 154 -0.34 -2.44 -31.53
CA ASP A 154 -0.28 -2.29 -32.98
C ASP A 154 1.05 -2.74 -33.61
N THR A 155 2.14 -2.75 -32.84
CA THR A 155 3.47 -3.13 -33.32
C THR A 155 3.53 -4.62 -33.63
N THR A 156 3.08 -5.44 -32.68
CA THR A 156 3.18 -6.90 -32.74
C THR A 156 1.86 -7.58 -33.06
N LYS A 157 0.75 -6.83 -33.15
CA LYS A 157 -0.60 -7.34 -33.43
C LYS A 157 -1.05 -8.41 -32.42
N GLN A 158 -0.65 -8.22 -31.16
CA GLN A 158 -1.06 -9.03 -30.02
C GLN A 158 -1.60 -8.14 -28.92
N TYR A 159 -2.25 -8.74 -27.93
CA TYR A 159 -2.61 -8.09 -26.68
C TYR A 159 -1.56 -8.35 -25.61
N TYR A 160 -1.25 -7.37 -24.77
CA TYR A 160 -0.56 -7.60 -23.51
C TYR A 160 -1.53 -7.51 -22.32
N PHE A 161 -1.23 -8.27 -21.29
CA PHE A 161 -2.03 -8.33 -20.08
C PHE A 161 -1.60 -7.24 -19.10
N HIS A 162 -2.58 -6.60 -18.47
CA HIS A 162 -2.40 -5.66 -17.34
C HIS A 162 -3.54 -5.81 -16.34
N LEU A 163 -3.24 -6.20 -15.13
CA LEU A 163 -4.27 -6.33 -14.09
C LEU A 163 -4.75 -4.96 -13.57
N PHE A 164 -3.84 -3.97 -13.56
CA PHE A 164 -4.09 -2.59 -13.14
C PHE A 164 -4.28 -1.67 -14.36
N SER A 165 -3.59 -0.53 -14.42
CA SER A 165 -3.65 0.36 -15.59
C SER A 165 -3.04 -0.30 -16.83
N LYS A 166 -3.54 0.06 -18.01
CA LYS A 166 -2.90 -0.32 -19.28
C LYS A 166 -1.45 0.17 -19.40
N LYS A 167 -1.05 1.14 -18.57
CA LYS A 167 0.33 1.59 -18.45
C LYS A 167 1.16 0.78 -17.45
N GLN A 168 0.57 -0.28 -16.87
CA GLN A 168 1.19 -1.17 -15.91
C GLN A 168 1.14 -2.64 -16.41
N PRO A 169 1.88 -2.98 -17.50
CA PRO A 169 1.91 -4.35 -18.03
C PRO A 169 2.46 -5.33 -16.98
N ASP A 170 1.78 -6.46 -16.83
CA ASP A 170 2.13 -7.48 -15.85
C ASP A 170 3.36 -8.29 -16.27
N LEU A 171 4.27 -8.46 -15.31
CA LEU A 171 5.45 -9.32 -15.46
C LEU A 171 5.03 -10.80 -15.53
N ASN A 172 5.68 -11.56 -16.39
CA ASN A 172 5.49 -13.00 -16.47
C ASN A 172 6.36 -13.74 -15.45
N TRP A 173 5.84 -13.93 -14.25
CA TRP A 173 6.54 -14.64 -13.18
C TRP A 173 6.79 -16.13 -13.47
N SER A 174 6.15 -16.73 -14.47
CA SER A 174 6.51 -18.09 -14.92
C SER A 174 7.88 -18.15 -15.58
N ASN A 175 8.37 -17.02 -16.10
CA ASN A 175 9.70 -16.90 -16.69
C ASN A 175 10.77 -16.78 -15.58
N PRO A 176 11.73 -17.73 -15.50
CA PRO A 176 12.77 -17.67 -14.46
C PRO A 176 13.72 -16.47 -14.60
N ASP A 177 13.92 -15.95 -15.82
CA ASP A 177 14.80 -14.79 -16.03
C ASP A 177 14.19 -13.50 -15.42
N VAL A 178 12.85 -13.40 -15.44
CA VAL A 178 12.13 -12.31 -14.75
C VAL A 178 12.35 -12.40 -13.26
N ARG A 179 12.15 -13.59 -12.67
CA ARG A 179 12.36 -13.79 -11.23
C ARG A 179 13.79 -13.47 -10.81
N GLU A 180 14.77 -13.95 -11.57
CA GLU A 180 16.19 -13.67 -11.30
C GLU A 180 16.53 -12.18 -11.38
N ALA A 181 15.95 -11.45 -12.36
CA ALA A 181 16.14 -10.00 -12.48
C ALA A 181 15.53 -9.25 -11.28
N VAL A 182 14.34 -9.66 -10.84
CA VAL A 182 13.69 -9.11 -9.64
C VAL A 182 14.55 -9.36 -8.39
N PHE A 183 15.04 -10.58 -8.18
CA PHE A 183 15.87 -10.90 -6.99
C PHE A 183 17.21 -10.15 -6.99
N LYS A 184 17.83 -9.95 -8.16
CA LYS A 184 19.02 -9.11 -8.27
C LYS A 184 18.76 -7.65 -7.90
N MET A 185 17.63 -7.11 -8.34
CA MET A 185 17.24 -5.74 -8.00
C MET A 185 16.96 -5.62 -6.48
N MET A 186 16.27 -6.59 -5.88
CA MET A 186 16.04 -6.63 -4.42
C MET A 186 17.35 -6.65 -3.64
N ASN A 187 18.28 -7.55 -4.00
CA ASN A 187 19.56 -7.68 -3.35
C ASN A 187 20.42 -6.41 -3.48
N TRP A 188 20.35 -5.72 -4.62
CA TRP A 188 21.02 -4.44 -4.81
C TRP A 188 20.54 -3.35 -3.81
N TRP A 189 19.22 -3.32 -3.50
CA TRP A 189 18.70 -2.42 -2.47
C TRP A 189 19.12 -2.84 -1.06
N PHE A 190 19.15 -4.14 -0.76
CA PHE A 190 19.65 -4.63 0.52
C PHE A 190 21.14 -4.33 0.72
N GLU A 191 21.94 -4.44 -0.32
CA GLU A 191 23.37 -4.07 -0.30
C GLU A 191 23.57 -2.56 -0.09
N LYS A 192 22.60 -1.72 -0.45
CA LYS A 192 22.59 -0.30 -0.09
C LYS A 192 22.30 -0.07 1.39
N GLY A 193 21.75 -1.04 2.09
CA GLY A 193 21.51 -1.00 3.52
C GLY A 193 20.06 -0.69 3.93
N ILE A 194 19.07 -0.85 3.04
CA ILE A 194 17.67 -0.76 3.46
C ILE A 194 17.31 -1.90 4.42
N ASP A 195 16.31 -1.70 5.25
CA ASP A 195 15.93 -2.61 6.31
C ASP A 195 14.76 -3.54 5.95
N GLY A 196 14.32 -3.54 4.69
CA GLY A 196 13.27 -4.45 4.22
C GLY A 196 12.40 -3.90 3.11
N PHE A 197 11.31 -4.65 2.83
CA PHE A 197 10.32 -4.29 1.83
C PHE A 197 8.88 -4.49 2.34
N ARG A 198 8.01 -3.56 1.97
CA ARG A 198 6.59 -3.83 1.78
C ARG A 198 6.41 -4.31 0.33
N VAL A 199 5.77 -5.44 0.12
CA VAL A 199 5.66 -6.04 -1.21
C VAL A 199 4.25 -5.86 -1.74
N ASP A 200 4.15 -5.05 -2.79
CA ASP A 200 2.91 -4.64 -3.44
C ASP A 200 2.25 -5.79 -4.17
N ALA A 201 0.91 -5.87 -4.10
CA ALA A 201 0.06 -6.77 -4.88
C ALA A 201 0.59 -8.21 -5.03
N ILE A 202 1.28 -8.73 -4.02
CA ILE A 202 2.06 -9.97 -4.12
C ILE A 202 1.20 -11.21 -4.35
N THR A 203 -0.08 -11.16 -4.04
CA THR A 203 -1.02 -12.25 -4.30
C THR A 203 -1.41 -12.38 -5.76
N HIS A 204 -1.12 -11.38 -6.57
CA HIS A 204 -1.48 -11.30 -7.99
C HIS A 204 -0.36 -11.70 -8.97
N ILE A 205 0.85 -12.05 -8.50
CA ILE A 205 1.95 -12.40 -9.40
C ILE A 205 1.71 -13.66 -10.24
N LYS A 206 0.73 -14.50 -9.85
CA LYS A 206 0.34 -15.71 -10.57
C LYS A 206 -1.13 -15.67 -10.99
N LYS A 207 -1.42 -16.01 -12.26
CA LYS A 207 -2.75 -16.05 -12.86
C LYS A 207 -3.00 -17.42 -13.52
N THR A 208 -4.28 -17.83 -13.58
CA THR A 208 -4.72 -19.09 -14.20
C THR A 208 -5.50 -18.77 -15.48
N PHE A 209 -4.78 -18.49 -16.58
CA PHE A 209 -5.36 -18.09 -17.86
C PHE A 209 -6.20 -19.19 -18.55
N GLU A 210 -5.98 -20.46 -18.18
CA GLU A 210 -6.75 -21.60 -18.64
C GLU A 210 -8.24 -21.53 -18.31
N ALA A 211 -8.62 -20.67 -17.35
CA ALA A 211 -10.02 -20.41 -17.04
C ALA A 211 -10.80 -19.75 -18.19
N GLY A 212 -10.10 -19.09 -19.14
CA GLY A 212 -10.72 -18.42 -20.27
C GLY A 212 -11.71 -17.32 -19.89
N ASP A 213 -12.82 -17.22 -20.62
CA ASP A 213 -13.88 -16.25 -20.33
C ASP A 213 -14.65 -16.63 -19.05
N LEU A 214 -14.93 -15.64 -18.21
CA LEU A 214 -15.66 -15.78 -16.95
C LEU A 214 -17.11 -15.27 -17.08
N PRO A 215 -18.03 -15.70 -16.20
CA PRO A 215 -19.39 -15.17 -16.14
C PRO A 215 -19.40 -13.66 -15.82
N VAL A 216 -19.99 -12.86 -16.69
CA VAL A 216 -20.09 -11.41 -16.50
C VAL A 216 -21.33 -11.09 -15.63
N PRO A 217 -21.17 -10.37 -14.51
CA PRO A 217 -22.29 -9.89 -13.71
C PRO A 217 -23.23 -8.98 -14.50
N LYS A 218 -24.51 -9.01 -14.15
CA LYS A 218 -25.51 -8.13 -14.80
C LYS A 218 -25.11 -6.66 -14.67
N GLY A 219 -25.06 -5.97 -15.79
CA GLY A 219 -24.73 -4.54 -15.86
C GLY A 219 -23.23 -4.23 -15.96
N LYS A 220 -22.36 -5.24 -15.94
CA LYS A 220 -20.93 -5.08 -16.24
C LYS A 220 -20.62 -5.45 -17.69
N GLN A 221 -19.49 -4.98 -18.19
CA GLN A 221 -18.94 -5.34 -19.49
C GLN A 221 -17.90 -6.46 -19.37
N TYR A 222 -17.14 -6.47 -18.28
CA TYR A 222 -16.10 -7.43 -17.96
C TYR A 222 -16.41 -8.20 -16.68
N ALA A 223 -15.75 -9.33 -16.49
CA ALA A 223 -15.94 -10.22 -15.35
C ALA A 223 -14.84 -9.99 -14.30
N PRO A 224 -15.17 -9.71 -13.03
CA PRO A 224 -14.18 -9.75 -11.93
C PRO A 224 -13.46 -11.10 -11.91
N ALA A 225 -12.13 -11.08 -11.82
CA ALA A 225 -11.28 -12.25 -12.03
C ALA A 225 -10.53 -12.72 -10.77
N PHE A 226 -10.89 -12.25 -9.59
CA PHE A 226 -10.16 -12.54 -8.32
C PHE A 226 -9.97 -14.04 -8.05
N ASP A 227 -10.87 -14.89 -8.50
CA ASP A 227 -10.76 -16.34 -8.33
C ASP A 227 -9.66 -16.99 -9.20
N VAL A 228 -9.17 -16.28 -10.22
CA VAL A 228 -8.20 -16.80 -11.21
C VAL A 228 -6.94 -15.93 -11.35
N ASP A 229 -6.94 -14.72 -10.79
CA ASP A 229 -5.81 -13.79 -10.85
C ASP A 229 -5.16 -13.53 -9.48
N MET A 230 -5.65 -14.14 -8.41
CA MET A 230 -5.20 -13.91 -7.04
C MET A 230 -5.00 -15.24 -6.29
N ASN A 231 -3.90 -15.37 -5.54
CA ASN A 231 -3.59 -16.55 -4.71
C ASN A 231 -3.61 -17.90 -5.46
N GLN A 232 -3.21 -17.91 -6.71
CA GLN A 232 -3.30 -19.11 -7.54
C GLN A 232 -2.36 -20.22 -7.07
N PRO A 233 -2.75 -21.51 -7.26
CA PRO A 233 -1.94 -22.66 -6.86
C PRO A 233 -0.51 -22.60 -7.41
N GLY A 234 0.49 -22.88 -6.56
CA GLY A 234 1.91 -22.80 -6.92
C GLY A 234 2.55 -21.41 -6.76
N ILE A 235 1.80 -20.38 -6.32
CA ILE A 235 2.39 -19.08 -6.01
C ILE A 235 3.44 -19.19 -4.90
N GLN A 236 3.20 -20.07 -3.93
CA GLN A 236 4.09 -20.28 -2.79
C GLN A 236 5.48 -20.80 -3.20
N ASP A 237 5.60 -21.50 -4.34
CA ASP A 237 6.90 -21.96 -4.86
C ASP A 237 7.76 -20.77 -5.31
N TRP A 238 7.16 -19.79 -5.97
CA TRP A 238 7.85 -18.56 -6.41
C TRP A 238 8.23 -17.67 -5.22
N LEU A 239 7.36 -17.59 -4.22
CA LEU A 239 7.64 -16.86 -2.98
C LEU A 239 8.74 -17.55 -2.16
N GLN A 240 8.81 -18.90 -2.18
CA GLN A 240 9.90 -19.63 -1.56
C GLN A 240 11.22 -19.34 -2.28
N GLU A 241 11.22 -19.32 -3.62
CA GLU A 241 12.40 -18.94 -4.41
C GLU A 241 12.87 -17.51 -4.08
N MET A 242 11.94 -16.54 -3.96
CA MET A 242 12.24 -15.18 -3.50
C MET A 242 12.90 -15.18 -2.13
N LYS A 243 12.34 -15.93 -1.19
CA LYS A 243 12.88 -16.04 0.17
C LYS A 243 14.29 -16.61 0.16
N ASP A 244 14.51 -17.71 -0.56
CA ASP A 244 15.78 -18.43 -0.59
C ASP A 244 16.89 -17.65 -1.29
N LYS A 245 16.56 -16.89 -2.34
CA LYS A 245 17.55 -16.14 -3.15
C LYS A 245 17.78 -14.70 -2.69
N SER A 246 16.90 -14.18 -1.83
CA SER A 246 16.97 -12.78 -1.41
C SER A 246 16.65 -12.61 0.08
N LEU A 247 15.41 -12.73 0.51
CA LEU A 247 14.95 -12.28 1.82
C LEU A 247 15.66 -12.93 3.01
N SER A 248 16.00 -14.22 2.91
CA SER A 248 16.64 -14.97 4.02
C SER A 248 18.11 -14.63 4.26
N HIS A 249 18.72 -13.83 3.38
CA HIS A 249 20.14 -13.46 3.49
C HIS A 249 20.36 -12.23 4.36
N TYR A 250 19.30 -11.54 4.79
CA TYR A 250 19.36 -10.26 5.47
C TYR A 250 18.49 -10.23 6.73
N ASP A 251 18.92 -9.48 7.76
CA ASP A 251 18.08 -9.18 8.94
C ASP A 251 17.15 -8.01 8.64
N ILE A 252 16.00 -8.33 8.09
CA ILE A 252 15.07 -7.36 7.50
C ILE A 252 13.65 -7.55 7.99
N MET A 253 12.83 -6.52 7.78
CA MET A 253 11.38 -6.57 7.93
C MET A 253 10.71 -6.71 6.56
N THR A 254 9.83 -7.69 6.42
CA THR A 254 9.04 -7.88 5.20
C THR A 254 7.56 -7.91 5.51
N VAL A 255 6.78 -7.16 4.74
CA VAL A 255 5.32 -7.16 4.83
C VAL A 255 4.70 -7.27 3.43
N GLY A 256 3.96 -8.35 3.18
CA GLY A 256 3.27 -8.57 1.91
C GLY A 256 1.89 -7.92 1.90
N GLU A 257 1.53 -7.23 0.83
CA GLU A 257 0.15 -6.85 0.60
C GLU A 257 -0.62 -8.07 0.08
N ALA A 258 -1.48 -8.64 0.94
CA ALA A 258 -2.01 -9.98 0.74
C ALA A 258 -3.54 -9.99 0.66
N ASN A 259 -4.08 -9.32 -0.37
CA ASN A 259 -5.50 -9.41 -0.70
C ASN A 259 -5.91 -10.89 -0.91
N GLY A 260 -7.09 -11.28 -0.39
CA GLY A 260 -7.61 -12.63 -0.53
C GLY A 260 -6.95 -13.70 0.36
N VAL A 261 -5.89 -13.39 1.11
CA VAL A 261 -5.38 -14.27 2.15
C VAL A 261 -6.31 -14.23 3.36
N ASN A 262 -6.65 -15.38 3.89
CA ASN A 262 -7.48 -15.54 5.06
C ASN A 262 -6.72 -16.31 6.17
N PRO A 263 -7.23 -16.34 7.41
CA PRO A 263 -6.52 -16.97 8.52
C PRO A 263 -6.19 -18.45 8.32
N ASP A 264 -6.99 -19.19 7.51
CA ASP A 264 -6.79 -20.63 7.32
C ASP A 264 -5.54 -20.95 6.48
N ASN A 265 -5.17 -20.07 5.54
CA ASN A 265 -3.97 -20.21 4.69
C ASN A 265 -2.84 -19.25 5.10
N ALA A 266 -3.05 -18.38 6.08
CA ALA A 266 -2.07 -17.36 6.49
C ALA A 266 -0.72 -17.94 6.94
N LYS A 267 -0.68 -19.17 7.47
CA LYS A 267 0.56 -19.85 7.89
C LYS A 267 1.58 -20.03 6.76
N GLU A 268 1.11 -20.18 5.51
CA GLU A 268 1.98 -20.30 4.34
C GLU A 268 2.64 -18.96 3.98
N TRP A 269 2.03 -17.85 4.41
CA TRP A 269 2.49 -16.49 4.19
C TRP A 269 3.39 -15.97 5.31
N VAL A 270 3.00 -16.17 6.58
CA VAL A 270 3.64 -15.53 7.75
C VAL A 270 4.01 -16.48 8.88
N GLY A 271 3.84 -17.80 8.70
CA GLY A 271 4.22 -18.78 9.71
C GLY A 271 5.73 -18.82 9.94
N GLU A 272 6.17 -18.92 11.19
CA GLU A 272 7.61 -18.93 11.55
C GLU A 272 8.42 -20.02 10.81
N LYS A 273 7.78 -21.13 10.45
CA LYS A 273 8.42 -22.26 9.75
C LYS A 273 8.22 -22.21 8.23
N GLU A 274 7.00 -21.94 7.79
CA GLU A 274 6.58 -22.06 6.40
C GLU A 274 6.40 -20.70 5.70
N GLY A 275 6.23 -19.63 6.47
CA GLY A 275 5.96 -18.29 5.97
C GLY A 275 7.09 -17.72 5.12
N LYS A 276 6.71 -16.88 4.18
CA LYS A 276 7.63 -16.23 3.23
C LYS A 276 7.95 -14.81 3.67
N PHE A 277 7.02 -14.17 4.39
CA PHE A 277 7.14 -12.83 4.94
C PHE A 277 7.10 -12.85 6.47
N ASN A 278 7.59 -11.78 7.11
CA ASN A 278 7.44 -11.62 8.54
C ASN A 278 5.99 -11.38 8.93
N MET A 279 5.25 -10.61 8.10
CA MET A 279 3.84 -10.29 8.28
C MET A 279 3.17 -9.96 6.94
N ILE A 280 1.84 -9.85 6.92
CA ILE A 280 1.06 -9.42 5.76
C ILE A 280 0.03 -8.38 6.17
N PHE A 281 -0.28 -7.47 5.24
CA PHE A 281 -1.51 -6.68 5.28
C PHE A 281 -2.66 -7.52 4.73
N GLN A 282 -3.56 -7.93 5.60
CA GLN A 282 -4.79 -8.62 5.24
C GLN A 282 -5.91 -7.60 5.00
N PHE A 283 -6.86 -7.91 4.11
CA PHE A 283 -7.88 -6.96 3.67
C PHE A 283 -9.30 -7.27 4.17
N GLU A 284 -9.51 -8.34 4.95
CA GLU A 284 -10.84 -8.73 5.38
C GLU A 284 -11.58 -7.63 6.16
N HIS A 285 -10.87 -6.89 7.03
CA HIS A 285 -11.49 -5.80 7.78
C HIS A 285 -11.78 -4.57 6.91
N LEU A 286 -11.07 -4.38 5.81
CA LEU A 286 -11.30 -3.25 4.90
C LEU A 286 -12.60 -3.40 4.11
N GLY A 287 -12.97 -4.63 3.74
CA GLY A 287 -14.18 -4.94 2.99
C GLY A 287 -15.49 -4.88 3.79
N LEU A 288 -15.43 -4.61 5.10
CA LEU A 288 -16.61 -4.57 5.96
C LEU A 288 -17.45 -3.30 5.77
N TRP A 289 -16.89 -2.29 5.15
CA TRP A 289 -17.51 -1.01 4.86
C TRP A 289 -17.50 -0.77 3.37
N SER A 290 -18.46 -1.34 2.70
CA SER A 290 -18.80 -0.91 1.35
C SER A 290 -19.82 0.20 1.46
N THR A 291 -19.61 1.22 0.74
CA THR A 291 -20.44 2.30 0.22
C THR A 291 -21.90 2.38 0.58
N GLY A 292 -22.36 3.57 0.79
CA GLY A 292 -23.77 3.95 0.97
C GLY A 292 -24.20 3.90 2.43
N ASP A 293 -25.38 3.41 2.68
CA ASP A 293 -26.03 3.40 4.00
C ASP A 293 -25.45 2.39 5.01
N SER A 294 -24.36 1.70 4.70
CA SER A 294 -23.77 0.71 5.61
C SER A 294 -23.05 1.39 6.77
N LYS A 295 -23.61 1.28 7.95
CA LYS A 295 -22.98 1.71 9.18
C LYS A 295 -21.84 0.76 9.57
N PHE A 296 -20.84 1.31 10.29
CA PHE A 296 -19.78 0.54 10.90
C PHE A 296 -20.32 -0.66 11.70
N ASP A 297 -20.07 -1.87 11.21
CA ASP A 297 -20.45 -3.10 11.91
C ASP A 297 -19.34 -3.53 12.87
N VAL A 298 -19.45 -3.05 14.11
CA VAL A 298 -18.51 -3.36 15.20
C VAL A 298 -18.38 -4.86 15.45
N LEU A 299 -19.46 -5.62 15.29
CA LEU A 299 -19.43 -7.06 15.55
C LEU A 299 -18.63 -7.80 14.47
N SER A 300 -18.87 -7.51 13.21
CA SER A 300 -18.11 -8.07 12.09
C SER A 300 -16.62 -7.69 12.19
N TYR A 301 -16.31 -6.46 12.51
CA TYR A 301 -14.92 -6.01 12.73
C TYR A 301 -14.24 -6.79 13.87
N LYS A 302 -14.88 -6.86 15.04
CA LYS A 302 -14.38 -7.67 16.17
C LYS A 302 -14.16 -9.14 15.78
N ASN A 303 -15.05 -9.73 15.00
CA ASN A 303 -14.94 -11.12 14.59
C ASN A 303 -13.74 -11.35 13.65
N VAL A 304 -13.49 -10.45 12.69
CA VAL A 304 -12.31 -10.52 11.83
C VAL A 304 -11.03 -10.42 12.64
N LEU A 305 -10.91 -9.39 13.48
CA LEU A 305 -9.72 -9.18 14.31
C LEU A 305 -9.46 -10.38 15.24
N ASN A 306 -10.50 -10.87 15.92
CA ASN A 306 -10.37 -12.00 16.83
C ASN A 306 -9.97 -13.30 16.12
N ARG A 307 -10.47 -13.53 14.89
CA ARG A 307 -10.10 -14.69 14.09
C ARG A 307 -8.62 -14.63 13.68
N TRP A 308 -8.13 -13.50 13.19
CA TRP A 308 -6.73 -13.31 12.83
C TRP A 308 -5.80 -13.45 14.02
N GLN A 309 -6.16 -12.87 15.18
CA GLN A 309 -5.35 -13.01 16.40
C GLN A 309 -5.24 -14.46 16.84
N LYS A 310 -6.35 -15.20 16.88
CA LYS A 310 -6.38 -16.60 17.33
C LYS A 310 -5.71 -17.57 16.36
N GLN A 311 -5.85 -17.36 15.05
CA GLN A 311 -5.31 -18.28 14.05
C GLN A 311 -3.80 -18.11 13.86
N LEU A 312 -3.25 -16.94 14.15
CA LEU A 312 -1.81 -16.70 14.08
C LEU A 312 -1.09 -16.88 15.41
N GLU A 313 -1.81 -17.11 16.50
CA GLU A 313 -1.20 -17.38 17.81
C GLU A 313 -0.22 -18.56 17.74
N GLY A 314 1.04 -18.32 18.14
CA GLY A 314 2.09 -19.33 18.11
C GLY A 314 2.51 -19.82 16.72
N ILE A 315 1.98 -19.22 15.65
CA ILE A 315 2.22 -19.61 14.25
C ILE A 315 2.93 -18.51 13.49
N GLY A 316 2.45 -17.28 13.59
CA GLY A 316 2.93 -16.16 12.77
C GLY A 316 2.66 -14.80 13.43
N TRP A 317 2.72 -13.71 12.65
CA TRP A 317 2.65 -12.34 13.15
C TRP A 317 1.75 -11.46 12.28
N ASN A 318 1.02 -10.53 12.91
CA ASN A 318 0.10 -9.61 12.22
C ASN A 318 0.77 -8.27 11.90
N ALA A 319 0.53 -7.71 10.72
CA ALA A 319 0.63 -6.28 10.47
C ALA A 319 -0.72 -5.64 10.84
N LEU A 320 -0.68 -4.69 11.76
CA LEU A 320 -1.88 -4.03 12.30
C LEU A 320 -2.03 -2.66 11.64
N PHE A 321 -3.12 -2.42 10.94
CA PHE A 321 -3.38 -1.14 10.27
C PHE A 321 -4.88 -0.91 10.10
N ILE A 322 -5.25 0.36 9.89
CA ILE A 322 -6.62 0.78 9.54
C ILE A 322 -6.65 1.71 8.34
N GLU A 323 -5.55 2.43 8.09
CA GLU A 323 -5.37 3.35 6.97
C GLU A 323 -4.09 3.05 6.20
N ASN A 324 -4.07 3.42 4.93
CA ASN A 324 -2.91 3.53 4.06
C ASN A 324 -3.23 4.50 2.91
N HIS A 325 -2.32 4.62 1.95
CA HIS A 325 -2.48 5.48 0.77
C HIS A 325 -3.56 5.02 -0.23
N ASP A 326 -4.15 3.84 -0.04
CA ASP A 326 -5.22 3.26 -0.89
C ASP A 326 -6.58 3.21 -0.19
N GLN A 327 -6.69 3.79 1.00
CA GLN A 327 -7.92 3.80 1.77
C GLN A 327 -8.31 5.24 2.13
N PRO A 328 -9.60 5.60 2.11
CA PRO A 328 -10.05 6.88 2.63
C PRO A 328 -9.78 6.99 4.13
N ARG A 329 -9.82 8.21 4.67
CA ARG A 329 -9.59 8.45 6.10
C ARG A 329 -10.66 7.78 6.96
N ARG A 330 -10.23 6.94 7.92
CA ARG A 330 -11.15 6.14 8.73
C ARG A 330 -11.94 6.96 9.73
N VAL A 331 -11.40 8.07 10.19
CA VAL A 331 -12.17 9.03 11.01
C VAL A 331 -13.43 9.47 10.31
N SER A 332 -13.37 9.71 8.98
CA SER A 332 -14.52 10.14 8.17
C SER A 332 -15.44 8.99 7.76
N THR A 333 -14.88 7.78 7.54
CA THR A 333 -15.67 6.66 6.98
C THR A 333 -16.20 5.71 8.04
N TRP A 334 -15.48 5.51 9.15
CA TRP A 334 -15.85 4.62 10.24
C TRP A 334 -16.30 5.35 11.49
N GLY A 335 -15.96 6.63 11.61
CA GLY A 335 -16.25 7.47 12.76
C GLY A 335 -17.18 8.63 12.44
N ASP A 336 -17.06 9.65 13.26
CA ASP A 336 -17.69 10.95 13.11
C ASP A 336 -16.57 12.01 13.12
N ASP A 337 -16.28 12.58 11.96
CA ASP A 337 -15.21 13.57 11.78
C ASP A 337 -15.66 15.01 12.10
N THR A 338 -16.83 15.15 12.72
CA THR A 338 -17.41 16.42 13.13
C THR A 338 -17.45 16.56 14.66
N LYS A 339 -18.54 16.12 15.28
CA LYS A 339 -18.79 16.30 16.72
C LYS A 339 -17.91 15.39 17.59
N TYR A 340 -17.67 14.17 17.12
CA TYR A 340 -16.91 13.14 17.87
C TYR A 340 -15.59 12.80 17.18
N TRP A 341 -14.97 13.80 16.52
CA TRP A 341 -13.72 13.63 15.78
C TRP A 341 -12.58 13.07 16.63
N PHE A 342 -12.38 13.62 17.84
CA PHE A 342 -11.34 13.18 18.76
C PHE A 342 -11.58 11.74 19.23
N GLU A 343 -12.80 11.44 19.66
CA GLU A 343 -13.17 10.10 20.13
C GLU A 343 -13.08 9.07 18.99
N SER A 344 -13.46 9.44 17.77
CA SER A 344 -13.34 8.59 16.60
C SER A 344 -11.87 8.27 16.29
N ALA A 345 -11.01 9.28 16.21
CA ALA A 345 -9.60 9.10 15.93
C ALA A 345 -8.89 8.23 16.99
N THR A 346 -9.19 8.48 18.28
CA THR A 346 -8.51 7.80 19.39
C THR A 346 -9.05 6.40 19.65
N SER A 347 -10.37 6.16 19.52
CA SER A 347 -10.94 4.84 19.73
C SER A 347 -10.49 3.85 18.63
N HIS A 348 -10.47 4.27 17.36
CA HIS A 348 -9.93 3.45 16.29
C HIS A 348 -8.45 3.11 16.51
N ALA A 349 -7.66 4.06 16.98
CA ALA A 349 -6.25 3.83 17.32
C ALA A 349 -6.10 2.71 18.38
N VAL A 350 -6.82 2.79 19.49
CA VAL A 350 -6.71 1.81 20.58
C VAL A 350 -7.05 0.40 20.09
N VAL A 351 -8.12 0.26 19.30
CA VAL A 351 -8.64 -1.06 18.90
C VAL A 351 -7.61 -1.85 18.09
N TYR A 352 -6.93 -1.24 17.14
CA TYR A 352 -5.95 -2.00 16.34
C TYR A 352 -4.57 -2.06 16.99
N PHE A 353 -4.16 -0.98 17.67
CA PHE A 353 -2.78 -0.80 18.15
C PHE A 353 -2.41 -1.77 19.28
N LEU A 354 -3.35 -2.04 20.18
CA LEU A 354 -3.11 -2.88 21.37
C LEU A 354 -3.32 -4.38 21.12
N GLN A 355 -3.44 -4.82 19.89
CA GLN A 355 -3.44 -6.23 19.51
C GLN A 355 -2.01 -6.79 19.37
N GLN A 356 -1.87 -8.11 19.31
CA GLN A 356 -0.61 -8.75 18.98
C GLN A 356 -0.30 -8.52 17.50
N GLY A 357 0.82 -7.86 17.23
CA GLY A 357 1.26 -7.50 15.88
C GLY A 357 2.05 -6.20 15.87
N THR A 358 2.61 -5.88 14.71
CA THR A 358 3.33 -4.64 14.45
C THR A 358 2.36 -3.59 13.94
N PRO A 359 2.12 -2.47 14.66
CA PRO A 359 1.22 -1.43 14.18
C PRO A 359 1.90 -0.55 13.11
N PHE A 360 1.11 -0.23 12.09
CA PHE A 360 1.44 0.72 11.03
C PHE A 360 0.53 1.93 11.14
N ILE A 361 1.12 3.11 11.20
CA ILE A 361 0.45 4.41 11.17
C ILE A 361 0.64 5.00 9.78
N TYR A 362 -0.43 5.43 9.14
CA TYR A 362 -0.34 6.18 7.89
C TYR A 362 -0.20 7.68 8.18
N GLN A 363 0.62 8.41 7.40
CA GLN A 363 0.82 9.85 7.59
C GLN A 363 -0.50 10.61 7.71
N GLY A 364 -0.60 11.44 8.75
CA GLY A 364 -1.79 12.22 9.09
C GLY A 364 -2.83 11.49 9.93
N GLN A 365 -2.75 10.16 10.06
CA GLN A 365 -3.61 9.39 10.95
C GLN A 365 -3.40 9.81 12.42
N GLU A 366 -2.15 10.07 12.80
CA GLU A 366 -1.75 10.46 14.17
C GLU A 366 -2.22 11.84 14.58
N ILE A 367 -2.69 12.66 13.65
CA ILE A 367 -3.31 13.97 13.92
C ILE A 367 -4.80 13.98 13.57
N GLY A 368 -5.38 12.84 13.20
CA GLY A 368 -6.80 12.72 12.87
C GLY A 368 -7.20 13.43 11.58
N MET A 369 -6.38 13.43 10.52
CA MET A 369 -6.75 13.97 9.22
C MET A 369 -8.01 13.31 8.69
N THR A 370 -8.89 14.10 8.06
CA THR A 370 -10.19 13.68 7.55
C THR A 370 -10.21 13.61 6.03
N ASN A 371 -11.29 13.05 5.46
CA ASN A 371 -11.53 13.10 4.02
C ASN A 371 -11.56 14.53 3.50
N TYR A 372 -11.13 14.72 2.26
CA TYR A 372 -11.17 16.01 1.56
C TYR A 372 -12.60 16.30 1.06
N PRO A 373 -13.11 17.55 1.19
CA PRO A 373 -14.44 17.91 0.73
C PRO A 373 -14.49 18.14 -0.79
N PHE A 374 -14.35 17.09 -1.59
CA PHE A 374 -14.40 17.18 -3.05
C PHE A 374 -15.72 17.79 -3.54
N GLU A 375 -15.64 18.79 -4.43
CA GLU A 375 -16.79 19.45 -5.06
C GLU A 375 -16.99 19.02 -6.52
N SER A 376 -15.94 18.49 -7.17
CA SER A 376 -15.98 18.05 -8.57
C SER A 376 -15.25 16.72 -8.74
N ILE A 377 -15.77 15.86 -9.62
CA ILE A 377 -15.11 14.62 -10.05
C ILE A 377 -13.77 14.89 -10.75
N GLU A 378 -13.60 16.04 -11.35
CA GLU A 378 -12.37 16.44 -12.05
C GLU A 378 -11.22 16.74 -11.11
N THR A 379 -11.50 16.93 -9.81
CA THR A 379 -10.46 17.16 -8.79
C THR A 379 -9.71 15.87 -8.44
N PHE A 380 -10.31 14.71 -8.65
CA PHE A 380 -9.66 13.43 -8.38
C PHE A 380 -8.49 13.17 -9.34
N ASN A 381 -7.40 12.66 -8.79
CA ASN A 381 -6.22 12.27 -9.56
C ASN A 381 -6.14 10.75 -9.82
N ASP A 382 -6.92 9.96 -9.08
CA ASP A 382 -6.95 8.51 -9.17
C ASP A 382 -7.28 7.99 -10.58
N VAL A 383 -6.45 7.09 -11.10
CA VAL A 383 -6.62 6.46 -12.42
C VAL A 383 -7.93 5.67 -12.52
N ALA A 384 -8.35 5.00 -11.44
CA ALA A 384 -9.61 4.25 -11.41
C ALA A 384 -10.83 5.17 -11.57
N VAL A 385 -10.82 6.34 -10.89
CA VAL A 385 -11.89 7.36 -11.03
C VAL A 385 -11.92 7.89 -12.45
N LYS A 386 -10.76 8.25 -13.00
CA LYS A 386 -10.67 8.77 -14.38
C LYS A 386 -11.19 7.74 -15.39
N THR A 387 -10.86 6.47 -15.22
CA THR A 387 -11.32 5.38 -16.10
C THR A 387 -12.84 5.19 -16.00
N GLU A 388 -13.39 5.06 -14.78
CA GLU A 388 -14.83 4.87 -14.57
C GLU A 388 -15.63 6.09 -15.09
N TYR A 389 -15.11 7.30 -14.85
CA TYR A 389 -15.73 8.52 -15.39
C TYR A 389 -15.85 8.49 -16.92
N GLN A 390 -14.80 8.10 -17.64
CA GLN A 390 -14.85 7.99 -19.10
C GLN A 390 -15.81 6.89 -19.56
N ILE A 391 -15.84 5.74 -18.90
CA ILE A 391 -16.78 4.65 -19.20
C ILE A 391 -18.23 5.13 -19.04
N VAL A 392 -18.59 5.67 -17.88
CA VAL A 392 -19.95 6.13 -17.58
C VAL A 392 -20.36 7.26 -18.54
N LYS A 393 -19.48 8.21 -18.82
CA LYS A 393 -19.73 9.30 -19.76
C LYS A 393 -19.98 8.80 -21.19
N SER A 394 -19.19 7.84 -21.66
CA SER A 394 -19.34 7.24 -22.99
C SER A 394 -20.67 6.48 -23.17
N GLN A 395 -21.18 5.92 -22.08
CA GLN A 395 -22.45 5.20 -22.02
C GLN A 395 -23.67 6.12 -21.79
N GLY A 396 -23.45 7.44 -21.63
CA GLY A 396 -24.52 8.41 -21.35
C GLY A 396 -25.10 8.29 -19.93
N GLY A 397 -24.35 7.71 -18.99
CA GLY A 397 -24.72 7.59 -17.58
C GLY A 397 -24.60 8.90 -16.80
N ASP A 398 -25.15 8.92 -15.58
CA ASP A 398 -25.09 10.08 -14.69
C ASP A 398 -23.77 10.13 -13.92
N VAL A 399 -22.86 11.00 -14.35
CA VAL A 399 -21.54 11.19 -13.73
C VAL A 399 -21.60 11.83 -12.33
N ASN A 400 -22.72 12.46 -11.94
CA ASN A 400 -22.84 13.07 -10.60
C ASN A 400 -22.92 12.00 -9.50
N GLN A 401 -23.46 10.83 -9.81
CA GLN A 401 -23.49 9.70 -8.87
C GLN A 401 -22.08 9.20 -8.52
N LEU A 402 -21.12 9.34 -9.44
CA LEU A 402 -19.72 8.99 -9.18
C LEU A 402 -19.08 9.93 -8.14
N LEU A 403 -19.42 11.22 -8.20
CA LEU A 403 -18.87 12.18 -7.23
C LEU A 403 -19.30 11.82 -5.80
N ASP A 404 -20.57 11.50 -5.59
CA ASP A 404 -21.09 11.16 -4.26
C ASP A 404 -20.46 9.85 -3.72
N LYS A 405 -20.26 8.86 -4.59
CA LYS A 405 -19.54 7.62 -4.27
C LYS A 405 -18.10 7.93 -3.85
N TYR A 406 -17.35 8.62 -4.69
CA TYR A 406 -15.90 8.79 -4.51
C TYR A 406 -15.53 9.80 -3.42
N LYS A 407 -16.39 10.76 -3.06
CA LYS A 407 -16.18 11.61 -1.88
C LYS A 407 -15.89 10.83 -0.61
N MET A 408 -16.55 9.67 -0.44
CA MET A 408 -16.39 8.84 0.76
C MET A 408 -15.35 7.75 0.62
N GLU A 409 -15.19 7.17 -0.58
CA GLU A 409 -14.52 5.89 -0.75
C GLU A 409 -13.16 5.97 -1.42
N ASN A 410 -12.89 7.07 -2.13
CA ASN A 410 -11.70 7.12 -2.95
C ASN A 410 -10.43 7.36 -2.13
N ARG A 411 -9.36 6.71 -2.56
CA ARG A 411 -8.02 6.78 -1.97
C ARG A 411 -7.36 8.16 -2.06
N ASP A 412 -7.80 9.05 -2.95
CA ASP A 412 -7.31 10.43 -3.00
C ASP A 412 -7.59 11.22 -1.71
N ASN A 413 -8.60 10.79 -0.92
CA ASN A 413 -8.85 11.34 0.41
C ASN A 413 -7.64 11.22 1.37
N SER A 414 -6.85 10.17 1.23
CA SER A 414 -5.65 9.95 2.03
C SER A 414 -4.37 10.50 1.40
N ARG A 415 -4.44 10.94 0.13
CA ARG A 415 -3.30 11.46 -0.64
C ARG A 415 -3.15 12.97 -0.58
N THR A 416 -4.01 13.66 0.18
CA THR A 416 -3.87 15.10 0.45
C THR A 416 -2.58 15.39 1.22
N PRO A 417 -1.95 16.56 0.99
CA PRO A 417 -0.74 16.94 1.70
C PRO A 417 -0.87 16.92 3.22
N MET A 418 0.20 16.54 3.89
CA MET A 418 0.32 16.54 5.35
C MET A 418 0.12 17.97 5.91
N GLN A 419 -0.55 18.05 7.06
CA GLN A 419 -0.92 19.32 7.72
C GLN A 419 0.05 19.59 8.87
N TRP A 420 1.15 20.32 8.60
CA TRP A 420 2.18 20.61 9.58
C TRP A 420 1.82 21.78 10.49
N THR A 421 1.26 22.84 9.89
CA THR A 421 0.93 24.09 10.60
C THR A 421 -0.41 24.66 10.14
N ASN A 422 -0.86 25.75 10.78
CA ASN A 422 -2.04 26.51 10.34
C ASN A 422 -1.72 27.60 9.28
N GLU A 423 -0.47 27.63 8.81
CA GLU A 423 -0.02 28.55 7.75
C GLU A 423 -0.51 28.11 6.37
N VAL A 424 -0.18 28.89 5.34
CA VAL A 424 -0.57 28.61 3.95
C VAL A 424 -0.18 27.18 3.57
N ASN A 425 -1.08 26.50 2.87
CA ASN A 425 -0.93 25.11 2.43
C ASN A 425 -0.63 24.12 3.58
N GLY A 426 -1.06 24.45 4.81
CA GLY A 426 -0.79 23.61 5.97
C GLY A 426 0.70 23.51 6.35
N GLY A 427 1.55 24.39 5.85
CA GLY A 427 3.01 24.31 6.01
C GLY A 427 3.67 23.18 5.22
N PHE A 428 2.96 22.60 4.26
CA PHE A 428 3.49 21.56 3.37
C PHE A 428 4.43 22.14 2.31
N THR A 429 4.06 23.26 1.69
CA THR A 429 4.81 23.97 0.65
C THR A 429 4.48 25.46 0.67
N GLU A 430 5.42 26.31 0.25
CA GLU A 430 5.15 27.72 -0.07
C GLU A 430 4.69 27.90 -1.53
N GLY A 431 4.87 26.85 -2.37
CA GLY A 431 4.44 26.81 -3.76
C GLY A 431 2.95 26.45 -3.94
N THR A 432 2.59 25.99 -5.14
CA THR A 432 1.26 25.45 -5.43
C THR A 432 1.28 23.94 -5.20
N PRO A 433 0.54 23.41 -4.22
CA PRO A 433 0.53 21.97 -3.95
C PRO A 433 0.06 21.16 -5.17
N TRP A 434 0.70 20.02 -5.44
CA TRP A 434 0.32 19.10 -6.51
C TRP A 434 -1.12 18.56 -6.37
N PHE A 435 -1.59 18.50 -5.13
CA PHE A 435 -2.95 18.09 -4.76
C PHE A 435 -3.51 19.03 -3.68
N PRO A 436 -4.82 19.29 -3.65
CA PRO A 436 -5.39 20.25 -2.69
C PRO A 436 -5.13 19.87 -1.23
N VAL A 437 -4.69 20.84 -0.43
CA VAL A 437 -4.59 20.69 1.02
C VAL A 437 -6.00 20.76 1.63
N ASN A 438 -6.32 19.84 2.55
CA ASN A 438 -7.64 19.86 3.22
C ASN A 438 -7.80 21.17 4.00
N PRO A 439 -8.87 21.95 3.75
CA PRO A 439 -9.04 23.30 4.34
C PRO A 439 -9.10 23.29 5.88
N ASN A 440 -9.31 22.14 6.51
CA ASN A 440 -9.31 22.01 7.96
C ASN A 440 -7.90 22.03 8.58
N TYR A 441 -6.83 22.19 7.78
CA TYR A 441 -5.46 22.35 8.30
C TYR A 441 -5.32 23.52 9.29
N LYS A 442 -6.24 24.46 9.25
CA LYS A 442 -6.29 25.59 10.20
C LYS A 442 -6.55 25.16 11.64
N THR A 443 -7.17 24.01 11.85
CA THR A 443 -7.53 23.45 13.15
C THR A 443 -6.96 22.06 13.42
N ILE A 444 -6.68 21.29 12.37
CA ILE A 444 -6.08 19.97 12.46
C ILE A 444 -4.68 20.05 11.85
N ASN A 445 -3.66 20.19 12.68
CA ASN A 445 -2.27 20.23 12.23
C ASN A 445 -1.31 19.85 13.37
N VAL A 446 -0.09 19.46 12.98
CA VAL A 446 0.95 18.99 13.90
C VAL A 446 1.33 20.05 14.91
N ALA A 447 1.55 21.31 14.49
CA ALA A 447 2.05 22.36 15.38
C ALA A 447 1.10 22.62 16.57
N GLN A 448 -0.19 22.83 16.28
CA GLN A 448 -1.18 23.08 17.34
C GLN A 448 -1.35 21.85 18.25
N GLN A 449 -1.38 20.64 17.68
CA GLN A 449 -1.56 19.41 18.44
C GLN A 449 -0.34 19.06 19.29
N SER A 450 0.86 19.49 18.90
CA SER A 450 2.08 19.28 19.69
C SER A 450 2.04 20.05 21.02
N GLU A 451 1.37 21.21 21.05
CA GLU A 451 1.23 22.06 22.23
C GLU A 451 0.06 21.65 23.15
N ASP A 452 -0.90 20.89 22.63
CA ASP A 452 -2.08 20.42 23.35
C ASP A 452 -1.88 19.00 23.90
N SER A 453 -1.72 18.85 25.21
CA SER A 453 -1.51 17.54 25.88
C SER A 453 -2.64 16.53 25.63
N ASP A 454 -3.86 17.02 25.35
CA ASP A 454 -5.05 16.20 25.14
C ASP A 454 -5.40 15.98 23.65
N SER A 455 -4.51 16.40 22.74
CA SER A 455 -4.65 16.22 21.31
C SER A 455 -4.58 14.76 20.86
N VAL A 456 -5.04 14.50 19.64
CA VAL A 456 -4.91 13.17 18.98
C VAL A 456 -3.44 12.78 18.84
N LEU A 457 -2.56 13.71 18.44
CA LEU A 457 -1.11 13.47 18.32
C LEU A 457 -0.49 13.02 19.65
N ASN A 458 -0.77 13.73 20.73
CA ASN A 458 -0.23 13.38 22.04
C ASN A 458 -0.89 12.10 22.60
N PHE A 459 -2.11 11.78 22.18
CA PHE A 459 -2.71 10.47 22.46
C PHE A 459 -1.92 9.35 21.76
N TYR A 460 -1.58 9.50 20.46
CA TYR A 460 -0.76 8.51 19.73
C TYR A 460 0.63 8.35 20.35
N LYS A 461 1.30 9.42 20.78
CA LYS A 461 2.58 9.33 21.51
C LYS A 461 2.47 8.49 22.79
N ARG A 462 1.39 8.69 23.57
CA ARG A 462 1.13 7.88 24.77
C ARG A 462 0.83 6.41 24.41
N LEU A 463 0.07 6.18 23.35
CA LEU A 463 -0.30 4.83 22.89
C LEU A 463 0.93 4.05 22.40
N ILE A 464 1.80 4.70 21.63
CA ILE A 464 3.08 4.12 21.17
C ILE A 464 3.96 3.77 22.38
N LYS A 465 4.09 4.71 23.33
CA LYS A 465 4.85 4.46 24.55
C LYS A 465 4.29 3.30 25.35
N LEU A 466 2.97 3.20 25.47
CA LEU A 466 2.29 2.09 26.14
C LEU A 466 2.59 0.76 25.44
N LYS A 467 2.43 0.69 24.12
CA LYS A 467 2.71 -0.50 23.31
C LYS A 467 4.14 -1.03 23.52
N LYS A 468 5.11 -0.13 23.70
CA LYS A 468 6.54 -0.46 23.88
C LYS A 468 6.94 -0.69 25.33
N SER A 469 6.08 -0.37 26.29
CA SER A 469 6.44 -0.40 27.72
C SER A 469 6.35 -1.78 28.36
N ASP A 470 5.64 -2.73 27.73
CA ASP A 470 5.35 -4.02 28.35
C ASP A 470 5.25 -5.12 27.26
N ASP A 471 5.94 -6.23 27.50
CA ASP A 471 5.93 -7.41 26.63
C ASP A 471 4.52 -8.02 26.49
N ILE A 472 3.58 -7.67 27.36
CA ILE A 472 2.17 -8.11 27.27
C ILE A 472 1.55 -7.79 25.91
N TYR A 473 1.94 -6.68 25.28
CA TYR A 473 1.41 -6.25 23.98
C TYR A 473 2.01 -7.00 22.79
N THR A 474 3.07 -7.76 23.03
CA THR A 474 3.65 -8.67 22.05
C THR A 474 3.26 -10.12 22.32
N CYS A 475 2.75 -10.42 23.54
CA CYS A 475 2.39 -11.77 24.02
C CYS A 475 0.97 -11.83 24.62
N LEU A 476 0.02 -11.04 24.12
CA LEU A 476 -1.31 -10.85 24.72
C LEU A 476 -2.11 -12.12 25.00
N LEU A 477 -1.92 -13.19 24.24
CA LEU A 477 -2.68 -14.43 24.39
C LEU A 477 -2.14 -15.35 25.48
N TYR A 478 -0.87 -15.18 25.87
CA TYR A 478 -0.24 -15.95 26.97
C TYR A 478 -0.63 -15.46 28.37
N THR A 479 -1.17 -14.26 28.50
CA THR A 479 -1.50 -13.69 29.81
C THR A 479 -2.81 -14.20 30.40
N SER A 480 -3.64 -14.93 29.65
CA SER A 480 -4.86 -15.54 30.17
C SER A 480 -4.61 -16.88 30.88
N ASP A 481 -3.41 -17.44 30.76
CA ASP A 481 -3.03 -18.72 31.40
C ASP A 481 -1.65 -18.61 32.07
N ALA A 482 -1.49 -17.58 32.90
CA ALA A 482 -0.23 -17.22 33.58
C ALA A 482 0.27 -18.25 34.61
N ALA A 483 -0.22 -19.49 34.57
CA ALA A 483 0.20 -20.52 35.54
C ALA A 483 1.26 -21.48 34.99
N ASP A 484 1.45 -21.60 33.68
CA ASP A 484 2.17 -22.78 33.20
C ASP A 484 3.33 -22.59 32.20
N ASP A 485 3.65 -21.43 31.60
CA ASP A 485 4.86 -21.43 30.77
C ASP A 485 5.57 -20.07 30.56
N LEU A 486 6.83 -20.09 30.90
CA LEU A 486 7.93 -19.15 30.63
C LEU A 486 8.38 -19.22 29.15
N LEU A 487 7.52 -18.95 28.17
CA LEU A 487 7.87 -18.99 26.75
C LEU A 487 7.36 -17.74 25.99
N CYS A 488 7.73 -16.56 26.46
CA CYS A 488 7.77 -15.35 25.62
C CYS A 488 9.20 -14.96 25.30
#